data_157b915742fcd8c527d8394a93a6edc2
#
_entry.id   157b915742fcd8c527d8394a93a6edc2
#
_cell.length_a   1.000
_cell.length_b   1.000
_cell.length_c   1.000
_cell.angle_alpha   90.00
_cell.angle_beta   90.00
_cell.angle_gamma   90.00
#
_symmetry.space_group_name_H-M   'P 1'
#
loop_
_entity.id
_entity.type
_entity.pdbx_description
1 polymer ?
#
loop_
_entity_poly.entity_id
_entity_poly.type
_entity_poly.pdbx_seq_one_letter_code
_entity_poly.pdbx_strand_id
1 'polypeptide(L)'
;TDDDKNYLIIDGQQRFTTVTILILAAIKCIKDFVERGIDVEDNQQRIDSLVHNYIGKKDSVTLVYDNVLVLNRNNDGYFRDYIVKLGDLRVRNLKNSEKLMKRCFEFFEQKLTGKYSSGKEYARYIQTVVDHLYFTQIVVNDEMNAFRVFETLNARGVQLSSSDLLKNYLFSLVDNTSTHSSRIDVLEEKWAKLTDNIRTEKLPEFLRYYWNAGHKSIRANALFKTIRKEITTDKDVFVLVDDLYRYSDVYMALTDCNDELWQNDAEIKQCVGLLNVFRLKQPFSVLMAAKLNLSDAEFKKLFKTIIKICFRYNVICDRNPNDQEGPFNVLAMLITKEKRVNFQLLSPIIVDDK
;
A
#
# COMPACT_ATOMS: atom_id res chain seq x y z
N THR A 1 0.70 1.48 37.56
CA THR A 1 -0.53 1.08 36.87
C THR A 1 -0.60 1.83 35.56
N ASP A 2 -0.16 1.17 34.48
CA ASP A 2 -0.01 1.73 33.12
C ASP A 2 -1.33 1.59 32.33
N ASP A 3 -2.40 2.26 32.75
CA ASP A 3 -3.72 2.12 32.13
C ASP A 3 -3.95 2.99 30.88
N ASP A 4 -2.98 3.82 30.47
CA ASP A 4 -3.13 4.76 29.34
C ASP A 4 -2.13 4.53 28.20
N LYS A 5 -1.72 3.28 27.94
CA LYS A 5 -0.82 3.01 26.81
C LYS A 5 -1.60 2.73 25.53
N ASN A 6 -1.61 3.68 24.64
CA ASN A 6 -2.00 3.47 23.25
C ASN A 6 -0.87 2.73 22.49
N TYR A 7 -1.21 1.60 21.89
CA TYR A 7 -0.27 0.81 21.09
C TYR A 7 -0.54 0.98 19.61
N LEU A 8 0.51 1.25 18.84
CA LEU A 8 0.44 1.20 17.39
C LEU A 8 0.52 -0.26 16.93
N ILE A 9 -0.51 -0.76 16.28
CA ILE A 9 -0.54 -2.12 15.73
C ILE A 9 0.21 -2.13 14.40
N ILE A 10 1.36 -2.78 14.35
CA ILE A 10 2.17 -2.92 13.13
C ILE A 10 1.73 -4.12 12.30
N ASP A 11 1.49 -5.27 12.94
CA ASP A 11 0.89 -6.46 12.31
C ASP A 11 -0.41 -6.87 13.00
N GLY A 12 -1.29 -7.50 12.23
CA GLY A 12 -2.58 -7.98 12.71
C GLY A 12 -3.73 -6.99 12.59
N GLN A 13 -3.51 -5.78 12.03
CA GLN A 13 -4.55 -4.76 11.86
C GLN A 13 -5.83 -5.31 11.22
N GLN A 14 -5.71 -6.04 10.09
CA GLN A 14 -6.87 -6.63 9.40
C GLN A 14 -7.55 -7.70 10.25
N ARG A 15 -6.78 -8.51 11.00
CA ARG A 15 -7.30 -9.56 11.88
C ARG A 15 -8.11 -8.95 13.01
N PHE A 16 -7.57 -7.93 13.71
CA PHE A 16 -8.30 -7.22 14.75
C PHE A 16 -9.57 -6.56 14.23
N THR A 17 -9.49 -5.84 13.10
CA THR A 17 -10.67 -5.23 12.47
C THR A 17 -11.73 -6.27 12.14
N THR A 18 -11.35 -7.43 11.58
CA THR A 18 -12.28 -8.51 11.22
C THR A 18 -12.97 -9.10 12.45
N VAL A 19 -12.21 -9.36 13.53
CA VAL A 19 -12.78 -9.89 14.79
C VAL A 19 -13.72 -8.86 15.43
N THR A 20 -13.34 -7.59 15.44
CA THR A 20 -14.21 -6.52 15.96
C THR A 20 -15.51 -6.43 15.16
N ILE A 21 -15.45 -6.52 13.83
CA ILE A 21 -16.65 -6.52 12.96
C ILE A 21 -17.51 -7.76 13.23
N LEU A 22 -16.93 -8.95 13.45
CA LEU A 22 -17.66 -10.15 13.82
C LEU A 22 -18.44 -9.96 15.13
N ILE A 23 -17.78 -9.39 16.16
CA ILE A 23 -18.41 -9.11 17.46
C ILE A 23 -19.56 -8.11 17.29
N LEU A 24 -19.36 -7.04 16.52
CA LEU A 24 -20.38 -6.03 16.24
C LEU A 24 -21.59 -6.63 15.49
N ALA A 25 -21.36 -7.51 14.51
CA ALA A 25 -22.44 -8.19 13.81
C ALA A 25 -23.27 -9.11 14.76
N ALA A 26 -22.60 -9.78 15.71
CA ALA A 26 -23.29 -10.57 16.72
C ALA A 26 -24.06 -9.69 17.71
N ILE A 27 -23.51 -8.53 18.11
CA ILE A 27 -24.21 -7.55 18.95
C ILE A 27 -25.46 -7.03 18.24
N LYS A 28 -25.38 -6.78 16.92
CA LYS A 28 -26.54 -6.39 16.13
C LYS A 28 -27.66 -7.43 16.18
N CYS A 29 -27.32 -8.73 16.08
CA CYS A 29 -28.31 -9.81 16.24
C CYS A 29 -28.95 -9.82 17.63
N ILE A 30 -28.21 -9.49 18.71
CA ILE A 30 -28.79 -9.34 20.05
C ILE A 30 -29.71 -8.12 20.12
N LYS A 31 -29.32 -7.01 19.45
CA LYS A 31 -30.13 -5.80 19.38
C LYS A 31 -31.48 -6.05 18.69
N ASP A 32 -31.52 -6.91 17.67
CA ASP A 32 -32.77 -7.32 17.00
C ASP A 32 -33.76 -8.01 17.97
N PHE A 33 -33.29 -8.73 18.98
CA PHE A 33 -34.17 -9.28 20.02
C PHE A 33 -34.76 -8.18 20.92
N VAL A 34 -33.97 -7.18 21.29
CA VAL A 34 -34.43 -6.01 22.07
C VAL A 34 -35.53 -5.27 21.26
N GLU A 35 -35.28 -5.02 19.97
CA GLU A 35 -36.25 -4.34 19.09
C GLU A 35 -37.56 -5.10 18.92
N ARG A 36 -37.53 -6.44 19.00
CA ARG A 36 -38.72 -7.31 18.98
C ARG A 36 -39.39 -7.46 20.35
N GLY A 37 -38.87 -6.80 21.39
CA GLY A 37 -39.43 -6.90 22.74
C GLY A 37 -39.12 -8.21 23.47
N ILE A 38 -38.08 -8.96 23.05
CA ILE A 38 -37.72 -10.26 23.63
C ILE A 38 -36.57 -10.07 24.62
N ASP A 39 -36.78 -10.46 25.87
CA ASP A 39 -35.79 -10.39 26.96
C ASP A 39 -35.03 -9.05 26.98
N VAL A 40 -35.76 -7.93 26.86
CA VAL A 40 -35.22 -6.59 26.58
C VAL A 40 -34.15 -6.20 27.58
N GLU A 41 -34.45 -6.31 28.87
CA GLU A 41 -33.55 -5.88 29.95
C GLU A 41 -32.26 -6.69 29.99
N ASP A 42 -32.37 -8.02 29.92
CA ASP A 42 -31.28 -8.96 29.89
C ASP A 42 -30.40 -8.79 28.64
N ASN A 43 -31.03 -8.59 27.47
CA ASN A 43 -30.31 -8.43 26.22
C ASN A 43 -29.60 -7.07 26.15
N GLN A 44 -30.17 -6.02 26.71
CA GLN A 44 -29.50 -4.73 26.84
C GLN A 44 -28.27 -4.83 27.72
N GLN A 45 -28.35 -5.49 28.87
CA GLN A 45 -27.19 -5.73 29.74
C GLN A 45 -26.08 -6.53 29.03
N ARG A 46 -26.46 -7.55 28.22
CA ARG A 46 -25.50 -8.30 27.40
C ARG A 46 -24.80 -7.42 26.37
N ILE A 47 -25.55 -6.56 25.65
CA ILE A 47 -25.01 -5.59 24.70
C ILE A 47 -24.02 -4.67 25.43
N ASP A 48 -24.40 -4.06 26.53
CA ASP A 48 -23.56 -3.13 27.28
C ASP A 48 -22.27 -3.78 27.76
N SER A 49 -22.37 -5.02 28.26
CA SER A 49 -21.20 -5.82 28.69
C SER A 49 -20.26 -6.13 27.52
N LEU A 50 -20.80 -6.59 26.39
CA LEU A 50 -19.98 -6.92 25.20
C LEU A 50 -19.32 -5.68 24.60
N VAL A 51 -20.05 -4.57 24.53
CA VAL A 51 -19.51 -3.29 24.06
C VAL A 51 -18.39 -2.83 24.99
N HIS A 52 -18.61 -2.84 26.31
CA HIS A 52 -17.61 -2.43 27.29
C HIS A 52 -16.32 -3.28 27.22
N ASN A 53 -16.47 -4.58 27.04
CA ASN A 53 -15.32 -5.50 27.08
C ASN A 53 -14.52 -5.51 25.77
N TYR A 54 -15.16 -5.29 24.60
CA TYR A 54 -14.50 -5.56 23.30
C TYR A 54 -14.52 -4.40 22.33
N ILE A 55 -15.38 -3.41 22.48
CA ILE A 55 -15.55 -2.35 21.47
C ILE A 55 -15.02 -1.02 21.96
N GLY A 56 -15.39 -0.61 23.17
CA GLY A 56 -14.95 0.66 23.74
C GLY A 56 -15.49 0.92 25.12
N LYS A 57 -14.90 1.91 25.78
CA LYS A 57 -15.25 2.32 27.13
C LYS A 57 -15.69 3.78 27.12
N LYS A 58 -16.68 4.09 27.93
CA LYS A 58 -17.06 5.46 28.19
C LYS A 58 -16.13 6.01 29.26
N ASP A 59 -15.38 7.06 28.94
CA ASP A 59 -14.56 7.75 29.93
C ASP A 59 -15.47 8.38 31.00
N SER A 60 -15.16 8.14 32.25
CA SER A 60 -15.99 8.57 33.37
C SER A 60 -15.93 10.08 33.64
N VAL A 61 -14.87 10.75 33.17
CA VAL A 61 -14.63 12.19 33.38
C VAL A 61 -15.19 13.00 32.22
N THR A 62 -14.81 12.64 31.01
CA THR A 62 -15.19 13.38 29.79
C THR A 62 -16.55 12.94 29.25
N LEU A 63 -17.05 11.78 29.67
CA LEU A 63 -18.25 11.09 29.15
C LEU A 63 -18.15 10.78 27.63
N VAL A 64 -16.97 10.94 27.05
CA VAL A 64 -16.69 10.57 25.66
C VAL A 64 -16.48 9.06 25.57
N TYR A 65 -16.90 8.49 24.44
CA TYR A 65 -16.77 7.07 24.20
C TYR A 65 -15.48 6.80 23.43
N ASP A 66 -14.53 6.10 24.06
CA ASP A 66 -13.26 5.74 23.47
C ASP A 66 -13.30 4.30 22.92
N ASN A 67 -13.09 4.16 21.63
CA ASN A 67 -13.00 2.85 21.00
C ASN A 67 -11.66 2.17 21.35
N VAL A 68 -11.71 0.88 21.66
CA VAL A 68 -10.51 0.06 21.87
C VAL A 68 -9.68 -0.04 20.59
N LEU A 69 -10.32 -0.12 19.42
CA LEU A 69 -9.67 -0.16 18.14
C LEU A 69 -9.93 1.14 17.36
N VAL A 70 -8.86 1.88 17.08
CA VAL A 70 -8.87 3.06 16.23
C VAL A 70 -8.18 2.70 14.92
N LEU A 71 -8.84 2.94 13.79
CA LEU A 71 -8.26 2.68 12.48
C LEU A 71 -7.44 3.87 12.00
N ASN A 72 -6.75 3.71 10.87
CA ASN A 72 -6.08 4.83 10.23
C ASN A 72 -7.11 5.90 9.84
N ARG A 73 -6.64 7.16 9.73
CA ARG A 73 -7.47 8.35 9.48
C ARG A 73 -8.45 8.19 8.30
N ASN A 74 -8.07 7.44 7.27
CA ASN A 74 -8.91 7.25 6.09
C ASN A 74 -10.09 6.31 6.31
N ASN A 75 -9.97 5.39 7.26
CA ASN A 75 -10.94 4.32 7.51
C ASN A 75 -11.70 4.51 8.82
N ASP A 76 -11.14 5.25 9.77
CA ASP A 76 -11.70 5.39 11.11
C ASP A 76 -13.09 6.05 11.09
N GLY A 77 -13.27 7.06 10.27
CA GLY A 77 -14.57 7.74 10.14
C GLY A 77 -15.68 6.77 9.72
N TYR A 78 -15.45 5.96 8.68
CA TYR A 78 -16.44 4.97 8.24
C TYR A 78 -16.64 3.88 9.28
N PHE A 79 -15.56 3.36 9.87
CA PHE A 79 -15.61 2.32 10.88
C PHE A 79 -16.40 2.77 12.10
N ARG A 80 -16.09 3.93 12.66
CA ARG A 80 -16.74 4.47 13.86
C ARG A 80 -18.19 4.86 13.61
N ASP A 81 -18.46 5.57 12.51
CA ASP A 81 -19.76 6.21 12.29
C ASP A 81 -20.81 5.24 11.71
N TYR A 82 -20.40 4.18 11.04
CA TYR A 82 -21.31 3.22 10.42
C TYR A 82 -21.22 1.81 11.00
N ILE A 83 -20.02 1.27 11.22
CA ILE A 83 -19.84 -0.10 11.69
C ILE A 83 -20.03 -0.19 13.21
N VAL A 84 -19.35 0.66 13.99
CA VAL A 84 -19.42 0.63 15.47
C VAL A 84 -20.80 1.05 15.97
N LYS A 85 -21.41 2.06 15.37
CA LYS A 85 -22.75 2.54 15.75
C LYS A 85 -23.90 1.59 15.35
N LEU A 86 -23.61 0.54 14.58
CA LEU A 86 -24.61 -0.41 14.08
C LEU A 86 -25.78 0.25 13.34
N GLY A 87 -25.53 1.38 12.69
CA GLY A 87 -26.50 2.12 11.90
C GLY A 87 -26.60 1.62 10.46
N ASP A 88 -27.41 2.31 9.66
CA ASP A 88 -27.51 2.01 8.23
C ASP A 88 -26.18 2.26 7.54
N LEU A 89 -25.66 1.22 6.88
CA LEU A 89 -24.37 1.29 6.20
C LEU A 89 -24.48 2.21 4.97
N ARG A 90 -23.58 3.18 4.89
CA ARG A 90 -23.46 4.03 3.70
C ARG A 90 -23.22 3.19 2.45
N VAL A 91 -23.96 3.46 1.38
CA VAL A 91 -23.94 2.64 0.14
C VAL A 91 -23.23 3.34 -1.02
N ARG A 92 -23.20 4.69 -1.03
CA ARG A 92 -22.69 5.49 -2.15
C ARG A 92 -21.34 6.11 -1.83
N ASN A 93 -20.51 6.28 -2.87
CA ASN A 93 -19.18 6.93 -2.80
C ASN A 93 -18.23 6.33 -1.75
N LEU A 94 -18.20 5.00 -1.65
CA LEU A 94 -17.31 4.26 -0.75
C LEU A 94 -15.92 4.07 -1.35
N LYS A 95 -14.89 4.31 -0.56
CA LYS A 95 -13.52 3.89 -0.86
C LYS A 95 -13.39 2.35 -0.89
N ASN A 96 -12.36 1.82 -1.51
CA ASN A 96 -12.18 0.36 -1.62
C ASN A 96 -12.10 -0.33 -0.24
N SER A 97 -11.39 0.27 0.71
CA SER A 97 -11.31 -0.22 2.09
C SER A 97 -12.65 -0.20 2.83
N GLU A 98 -13.45 0.85 2.64
CA GLU A 98 -14.80 0.96 3.21
C GLU A 98 -15.74 -0.11 2.63
N LYS A 99 -15.63 -0.38 1.31
CA LYS A 99 -16.36 -1.48 0.66
C LYS A 99 -16.00 -2.84 1.25
N LEU A 100 -14.71 -3.07 1.57
CA LEU A 100 -14.28 -4.31 2.19
C LEU A 100 -14.82 -4.46 3.61
N MET A 101 -14.78 -3.41 4.44
CA MET A 101 -15.36 -3.41 5.79
C MET A 101 -16.87 -3.65 5.73
N LYS A 102 -17.58 -2.97 4.81
CA LYS A 102 -19.01 -3.18 4.58
C LYS A 102 -19.32 -4.64 4.23
N ARG A 103 -18.62 -5.22 3.25
CA ARG A 103 -18.80 -6.61 2.85
C ARG A 103 -18.49 -7.58 3.99
N CYS A 104 -17.49 -7.30 4.80
CA CYS A 104 -17.14 -8.10 5.96
C CYS A 104 -18.28 -8.10 6.99
N PHE A 105 -18.85 -6.92 7.29
CA PHE A 105 -19.97 -6.78 8.20
C PHE A 105 -21.23 -7.51 7.68
N GLU A 106 -21.61 -7.26 6.43
CA GLU A 106 -22.75 -7.91 5.78
C GLU A 106 -22.60 -9.44 5.72
N PHE A 107 -21.39 -9.91 5.48
CA PHE A 107 -21.10 -11.35 5.48
C PHE A 107 -21.36 -11.97 6.87
N PHE A 108 -20.84 -11.36 7.93
CA PHE A 108 -21.06 -11.89 9.28
C PHE A 108 -22.51 -11.72 9.72
N GLU A 109 -23.15 -10.61 9.43
CA GLU A 109 -24.56 -10.39 9.68
C GLU A 109 -25.40 -11.49 9.03
N GLN A 110 -25.21 -11.73 7.72
CA GLN A 110 -25.93 -12.80 7.00
C GLN A 110 -25.69 -14.19 7.60
N LYS A 111 -24.46 -14.48 8.05
CA LYS A 111 -24.12 -15.78 8.63
C LYS A 111 -24.64 -15.97 10.04
N LEU A 112 -24.84 -14.91 10.78
CA LEU A 112 -25.28 -14.93 12.17
C LEU A 112 -26.80 -14.76 12.31
N THR A 113 -27.46 -14.00 11.46
CA THR A 113 -28.91 -13.77 11.52
C THR A 113 -29.68 -15.11 11.49
N GLY A 114 -30.49 -15.31 12.52
CA GLY A 114 -31.29 -16.52 12.68
C GLY A 114 -30.52 -17.79 13.06
N LYS A 115 -29.19 -17.70 13.30
CA LYS A 115 -28.37 -18.85 13.66
C LYS A 115 -28.65 -19.35 15.07
N TYR A 116 -28.99 -18.44 15.98
CA TYR A 116 -29.27 -18.73 17.38
C TYR A 116 -30.64 -18.18 17.77
N SER A 117 -31.27 -18.79 18.74
CA SER A 117 -32.64 -18.51 19.16
C SER A 117 -32.77 -17.48 20.28
N SER A 118 -31.67 -17.08 20.89
CA SER A 118 -31.66 -16.12 22.01
C SER A 118 -30.41 -15.25 22.03
N GLY A 119 -30.50 -14.06 22.63
CA GLY A 119 -29.34 -13.19 22.86
C GLY A 119 -28.26 -13.81 23.73
N LYS A 120 -28.66 -14.71 24.66
CA LYS A 120 -27.74 -15.49 25.49
C LYS A 120 -26.84 -16.42 24.65
N GLU A 121 -27.38 -17.03 23.61
CA GLU A 121 -26.60 -17.91 22.72
C GLU A 121 -25.60 -17.12 21.88
N TYR A 122 -26.01 -15.95 21.36
CA TYR A 122 -25.07 -15.04 20.69
C TYR A 122 -23.95 -14.56 21.60
N ALA A 123 -24.25 -14.19 22.85
CA ALA A 123 -23.23 -13.80 23.82
C ALA A 123 -22.28 -14.97 24.14
N ARG A 124 -22.80 -16.18 24.28
CA ARG A 124 -21.98 -17.40 24.45
C ARG A 124 -21.10 -17.67 23.23
N TYR A 125 -21.62 -17.46 22.02
CA TYR A 125 -20.83 -17.58 20.80
C TYR A 125 -19.66 -16.61 20.78
N ILE A 126 -19.88 -15.33 21.11
CA ILE A 126 -18.80 -14.34 21.20
C ILE A 126 -17.76 -14.78 22.24
N GLN A 127 -18.19 -15.18 23.42
CA GLN A 127 -17.31 -15.65 24.48
C GLN A 127 -16.47 -16.85 24.00
N THR A 128 -17.10 -17.82 23.32
CA THR A 128 -16.40 -18.99 22.77
C THR A 128 -15.35 -18.58 21.73
N VAL A 129 -15.68 -17.64 20.84
CA VAL A 129 -14.72 -17.12 19.84
C VAL A 129 -13.52 -16.47 20.55
N VAL A 130 -13.77 -15.61 21.53
CA VAL A 130 -12.71 -14.89 22.26
C VAL A 130 -11.83 -15.86 23.06
N ASP A 131 -12.43 -16.83 23.77
CA ASP A 131 -11.71 -17.79 24.59
C ASP A 131 -10.82 -18.76 23.78
N HIS A 132 -11.12 -18.95 22.49
CA HIS A 132 -10.39 -19.87 21.62
C HIS A 132 -9.52 -19.15 20.56
N LEU A 133 -9.47 -17.82 20.59
CA LEU A 133 -8.56 -17.04 19.75
C LEU A 133 -7.27 -16.73 20.52
N TYR A 134 -6.17 -17.27 20.06
CA TYR A 134 -4.86 -17.06 20.65
C TYR A 134 -4.04 -16.08 19.81
N PHE A 135 -3.46 -15.08 20.46
CA PHE A 135 -2.58 -14.09 19.86
C PHE A 135 -1.22 -14.12 20.53
N THR A 136 -0.17 -13.98 19.74
CA THR A 136 1.15 -13.66 20.27
C THR A 136 1.33 -12.14 20.21
N GLN A 137 1.45 -11.50 21.36
CA GLN A 137 1.73 -10.08 21.46
C GLN A 137 3.24 -9.88 21.61
N ILE A 138 3.83 -9.10 20.72
CA ILE A 138 5.22 -8.68 20.78
C ILE A 138 5.23 -7.16 20.89
N VAL A 139 5.56 -6.64 22.05
CA VAL A 139 5.66 -5.20 22.33
C VAL A 139 7.10 -4.77 22.10
N VAL A 140 7.30 -3.75 21.30
CA VAL A 140 8.62 -3.21 20.98
C VAL A 140 8.57 -1.71 21.25
N ASN A 141 9.51 -1.21 22.07
CA ASN A 141 9.53 0.19 22.49
C ASN A 141 10.13 1.16 21.44
N ASP A 142 10.64 0.62 20.33
CA ASP A 142 11.27 1.38 19.25
C ASP A 142 10.71 0.91 17.91
N GLU A 143 10.17 1.83 17.13
CA GLU A 143 9.64 1.57 15.78
C GLU A 143 10.64 0.85 14.88
N MET A 144 11.93 1.17 15.01
CA MET A 144 13.01 0.56 14.24
C MET A 144 13.13 -0.94 14.49
N ASN A 145 13.08 -1.33 15.75
CA ASN A 145 13.13 -2.72 16.13
C ASN A 145 11.81 -3.44 15.83
N ALA A 146 10.69 -2.73 15.93
CA ALA A 146 9.38 -3.24 15.55
C ALA A 146 9.35 -3.65 14.07
N PHE A 147 9.88 -2.83 13.15
CA PHE A 147 9.99 -3.20 11.73
C PHE A 147 10.92 -4.38 11.49
N ARG A 148 12.05 -4.48 12.21
CA ARG A 148 12.97 -5.63 12.08
C ARG A 148 12.33 -6.94 12.56
N VAL A 149 11.63 -6.89 13.71
CA VAL A 149 10.89 -8.03 14.24
C VAL A 149 9.80 -8.45 13.25
N PHE A 150 9.07 -7.48 12.72
CA PHE A 150 8.03 -7.67 11.72
C PHE A 150 8.58 -8.32 10.43
N GLU A 151 9.70 -7.81 9.84
CA GLU A 151 10.36 -8.42 8.68
C GLU A 151 10.78 -9.87 8.97
N THR A 152 11.30 -10.14 10.16
CA THR A 152 11.76 -11.48 10.55
C THR A 152 10.59 -12.46 10.72
N LEU A 153 9.48 -12.02 11.30
CA LEU A 153 8.29 -12.85 11.50
C LEU A 153 7.52 -13.09 10.20
N ASN A 154 7.46 -12.10 9.30
CA ASN A 154 6.78 -12.23 8.01
C ASN A 154 7.57 -13.01 6.95
N ALA A 155 8.81 -13.38 7.20
CA ALA A 155 9.55 -14.29 6.33
C ALA A 155 8.83 -15.64 6.11
N ARG A 156 7.78 -15.94 6.89
CA ARG A 156 6.94 -17.15 6.81
C ARG A 156 5.46 -16.89 6.43
N GLY A 157 5.05 -15.63 6.17
CA GLY A 157 3.66 -15.24 5.89
C GLY A 157 3.53 -14.31 4.68
N VAL A 158 2.42 -13.58 4.60
CA VAL A 158 2.21 -12.52 3.59
C VAL A 158 3.21 -11.41 3.89
N GLN A 159 4.24 -11.29 3.08
CA GLN A 159 5.23 -10.21 3.18
C GLN A 159 4.50 -8.87 2.98
N LEU A 160 4.67 -7.93 3.93
CA LEU A 160 4.42 -6.53 3.63
C LEU A 160 5.28 -6.15 2.41
N SER A 161 4.64 -5.51 1.46
CA SER A 161 5.39 -5.05 0.30
C SER A 161 6.40 -3.99 0.74
N SER A 162 7.52 -3.91 0.03
CA SER A 162 8.51 -2.85 0.27
C SER A 162 7.91 -1.44 0.18
N SER A 163 6.77 -1.29 -0.49
CA SER A 163 5.99 -0.06 -0.58
C SER A 163 5.27 0.30 0.72
N ASP A 164 4.73 -0.68 1.45
CA ASP A 164 4.06 -0.41 2.73
C ASP A 164 5.06 0.00 3.80
N LEU A 165 6.22 -0.67 3.82
CA LEU A 165 7.34 -0.31 4.70
C LEU A 165 7.84 1.11 4.39
N LEU A 166 7.98 1.43 3.11
CA LEU A 166 8.41 2.75 2.67
C LEU A 166 7.39 3.82 3.09
N LYS A 167 6.10 3.59 2.84
CA LYS A 167 5.04 4.51 3.24
C LYS A 167 5.13 4.85 4.73
N ASN A 168 5.12 3.83 5.58
CA ASN A 168 5.15 4.03 7.03
C ASN A 168 6.40 4.80 7.47
N TYR A 169 7.56 4.48 6.90
CA TYR A 169 8.80 5.19 7.18
C TYR A 169 8.72 6.68 6.77
N LEU A 170 8.28 6.99 5.56
CA LEU A 170 8.17 8.37 5.09
C LEU A 170 7.20 9.19 5.94
N PHE A 171 6.08 8.59 6.35
CA PHE A 171 5.10 9.24 7.21
C PHE A 171 5.66 9.52 8.61
N SER A 172 6.43 8.58 9.18
CA SER A 172 7.06 8.79 10.50
C SER A 172 8.06 9.94 10.51
N LEU A 173 8.77 10.20 9.39
CA LEU A 173 9.69 11.33 9.29
C LEU A 173 8.99 12.69 9.30
N VAL A 174 7.77 12.76 8.77
CA VAL A 174 6.98 14.00 8.72
C VAL A 174 6.24 14.24 10.03
N ASP A 175 5.73 13.20 10.68
CA ASP A 175 4.98 13.29 11.95
C ASP A 175 5.87 13.81 13.11
N ASN A 176 7.08 13.30 13.21
CA ASN A 176 8.02 13.66 14.28
C ASN A 176 8.53 15.11 14.23
N THR A 177 8.33 15.85 13.12
CA THR A 177 8.90 17.19 12.93
C THR A 177 7.87 18.31 13.00
N SER A 178 6.58 18.00 13.00
CA SER A 178 5.55 19.02 12.76
C SER A 178 4.59 19.24 13.92
N THR A 179 4.54 20.48 14.35
CA THR A 179 3.40 21.09 15.07
C THR A 179 2.16 21.29 14.17
N HIS A 180 2.19 20.86 12.90
CA HIS A 180 1.13 21.13 11.93
C HIS A 180 0.62 19.86 11.24
N SER A 181 -0.59 19.45 11.58
CA SER A 181 -1.35 18.37 10.93
C SER A 181 -1.48 18.53 9.40
N SER A 182 -1.35 19.74 8.87
CA SER A 182 -1.45 20.06 7.44
C SER A 182 -0.39 19.41 6.54
N ARG A 183 0.82 19.13 7.05
CA ARG A 183 1.89 18.52 6.24
C ARG A 183 1.66 17.03 6.01
N ILE A 184 1.16 16.34 7.02
CA ILE A 184 0.77 14.92 6.88
C ILE A 184 -0.37 14.79 5.88
N ASP A 185 -1.36 15.70 5.93
CA ASP A 185 -2.48 15.70 4.98
C ASP A 185 -1.99 15.85 3.53
N VAL A 186 -1.03 16.76 3.30
CA VAL A 186 -0.42 16.93 1.97
C VAL A 186 0.33 15.68 1.53
N LEU A 187 1.08 15.04 2.43
CA LEU A 187 1.79 13.80 2.12
C LEU A 187 0.80 12.65 1.81
N GLU A 188 -0.29 12.54 2.59
CA GLU A 188 -1.35 11.55 2.33
C GLU A 188 -2.00 11.74 0.96
N GLU A 189 -2.32 12.99 0.59
CA GLU A 189 -2.88 13.30 -0.72
C GLU A 189 -1.94 12.91 -1.85
N LYS A 190 -0.66 13.28 -1.74
CA LYS A 190 0.37 12.95 -2.74
C LYS A 190 0.58 11.44 -2.86
N TRP A 191 0.65 10.74 -1.73
CA TRP A 191 0.78 9.28 -1.71
C TRP A 191 -0.45 8.58 -2.29
N ALA A 192 -1.65 9.07 -1.98
CA ALA A 192 -2.88 8.54 -2.55
C ALA A 192 -2.89 8.70 -4.08
N LYS A 193 -2.52 9.87 -4.62
CA LYS A 193 -2.38 10.09 -6.07
C LYS A 193 -1.40 9.12 -6.70
N LEU A 194 -0.25 8.90 -6.07
CA LEU A 194 0.76 7.94 -6.55
C LEU A 194 0.20 6.51 -6.61
N THR A 195 -0.47 6.07 -5.54
CA THR A 195 -1.03 4.70 -5.46
C THR A 195 -2.23 4.48 -6.36
N ASP A 196 -3.04 5.52 -6.59
CA ASP A 196 -4.14 5.49 -7.55
C ASP A 196 -3.62 5.38 -8.99
N ASN A 197 -2.51 6.06 -9.31
CA ASN A 197 -1.89 6.01 -10.61
C ASN A 197 -1.28 4.62 -10.92
N ILE A 198 -0.50 4.05 -9.98
CA ILE A 198 0.31 2.84 -10.28
C ILE A 198 -0.41 1.52 -9.97
N ARG A 199 -1.49 1.51 -9.20
CA ARG A 199 -2.05 0.33 -8.52
C ARG A 199 -1.06 -0.29 -7.52
N THR A 200 -1.54 -0.57 -6.33
CA THR A 200 -0.70 -0.96 -5.18
C THR A 200 0.19 -2.19 -5.44
N GLU A 201 -0.28 -3.16 -6.22
CA GLU A 201 0.45 -4.38 -6.55
C GLU A 201 1.69 -4.16 -7.44
N LYS A 202 1.72 -3.09 -8.22
CA LYS A 202 2.85 -2.73 -9.10
C LYS A 202 3.85 -1.78 -8.44
N LEU A 203 3.47 -1.18 -7.32
CA LEU A 203 4.28 -0.16 -6.65
C LEU A 203 5.69 -0.64 -6.27
N PRO A 204 5.91 -1.87 -5.72
CA PRO A 204 7.25 -2.35 -5.43
C PRO A 204 8.18 -2.46 -6.65
N GLU A 205 7.63 -2.90 -7.79
CA GLU A 205 8.37 -3.01 -9.05
C GLU A 205 8.75 -1.62 -9.58
N PHE A 206 7.78 -0.71 -9.58
CA PHE A 206 7.99 0.69 -9.97
C PHE A 206 9.05 1.38 -9.12
N LEU A 207 9.01 1.26 -7.79
CA LEU A 207 9.98 1.84 -6.88
C LEU A 207 11.41 1.38 -7.21
N ARG A 208 11.61 0.12 -7.61
CA ARG A 208 12.91 -0.38 -8.04
C ARG A 208 13.37 0.28 -9.34
N TYR A 209 12.51 0.42 -10.33
CA TYR A 209 12.85 1.09 -11.58
C TYR A 209 13.15 2.57 -11.39
N TYR A 210 12.34 3.24 -10.59
CA TYR A 210 12.58 4.63 -10.21
C TYR A 210 13.96 4.81 -9.57
N TRP A 211 14.25 4.00 -8.55
CA TRP A 211 15.54 4.09 -7.85
C TRP A 211 16.71 3.85 -8.80
N ASN A 212 16.61 2.82 -9.60
CA ASN A 212 17.64 2.46 -10.58
C ASN A 212 17.77 3.47 -11.74
N ALA A 213 16.83 4.40 -11.91
CA ALA A 213 16.93 5.48 -12.89
C ALA A 213 17.96 6.55 -12.49
N GLY A 214 18.11 6.82 -11.19
CA GLY A 214 19.03 7.85 -10.67
C GLY A 214 20.21 7.33 -9.84
N HIS A 215 20.18 6.05 -9.42
CA HIS A 215 21.13 5.47 -8.49
C HIS A 215 21.69 4.15 -9.01
N LYS A 216 22.79 3.70 -8.36
CA LYS A 216 23.36 2.39 -8.65
C LYS A 216 22.31 1.29 -8.46
N SER A 217 22.27 0.35 -9.41
CA SER A 217 21.31 -0.75 -9.42
C SER A 217 21.29 -1.53 -8.12
N ILE A 218 20.09 -1.75 -7.59
CA ILE A 218 19.86 -2.53 -6.38
C ILE A 218 18.79 -3.60 -6.62
N ARG A 219 18.87 -4.67 -5.83
CA ARG A 219 17.85 -5.72 -5.80
C ARG A 219 16.63 -5.28 -4.97
N ALA A 220 15.47 -5.84 -5.26
CA ALA A 220 14.21 -5.48 -4.58
C ALA A 220 14.29 -5.59 -3.04
N ASN A 221 14.99 -6.61 -2.53
CA ASN A 221 15.16 -6.83 -1.08
C ASN A 221 16.05 -5.80 -0.38
N ALA A 222 16.89 -5.06 -1.12
CA ALA A 222 17.75 -4.01 -0.58
C ALA A 222 17.13 -2.60 -0.70
N LEU A 223 16.06 -2.47 -1.49
CA LEU A 223 15.47 -1.19 -1.87
C LEU A 223 15.08 -0.33 -0.66
N PHE A 224 14.26 -0.85 0.22
CA PHE A 224 13.80 -0.13 1.41
C PHE A 224 14.96 0.32 2.30
N LYS A 225 15.92 -0.60 2.57
CA LYS A 225 17.10 -0.27 3.40
C LYS A 225 17.95 0.83 2.79
N THR A 226 18.03 0.89 1.46
CA THR A 226 18.83 1.88 0.74
C THR A 226 18.13 3.25 0.74
N ILE A 227 16.83 3.29 0.39
CA ILE A 227 16.05 4.53 0.43
C ILE A 227 16.07 5.14 1.83
N ARG A 228 15.93 4.33 2.87
CA ARG A 228 15.96 4.78 4.26
C ARG A 228 17.28 5.41 4.69
N LYS A 229 18.40 5.03 4.10
CA LYS A 229 19.70 5.65 4.40
C LYS A 229 19.85 7.02 3.77
N GLU A 230 19.19 7.27 2.65
CA GLU A 230 19.32 8.51 1.88
C GLU A 230 18.23 9.52 2.24
N ILE A 231 17.03 9.07 2.53
CA ILE A 231 15.89 9.90 2.89
C ILE A 231 15.80 9.98 4.40
N THR A 232 16.23 11.07 5.00
CA THR A 232 16.33 11.22 6.46
C THR A 232 15.60 12.44 7.01
N THR A 233 15.18 13.36 6.16
CA THR A 233 14.46 14.57 6.56
C THR A 233 13.08 14.65 5.91
N ASP A 234 12.20 15.44 6.50
CA ASP A 234 10.88 15.72 5.96
C ASP A 234 10.94 16.36 4.55
N LYS A 235 11.94 17.21 4.29
CA LYS A 235 12.16 17.79 2.96
C LYS A 235 12.49 16.72 1.92
N ASP A 236 13.36 15.78 2.28
CA ASP A 236 13.69 14.66 1.38
C ASP A 236 12.46 13.83 1.04
N VAL A 237 11.54 13.65 2.01
CA VAL A 237 10.28 12.94 1.81
C VAL A 237 9.44 13.59 0.71
N PHE A 238 9.23 14.90 0.79
CA PHE A 238 8.41 15.61 -0.21
C PHE A 238 9.06 15.60 -1.59
N VAL A 239 10.38 15.80 -1.67
CA VAL A 239 11.13 15.70 -2.94
C VAL A 239 10.99 14.31 -3.53
N LEU A 240 11.17 13.26 -2.71
CA LEU A 240 11.03 11.87 -3.16
C LEU A 240 9.61 11.60 -3.69
N VAL A 241 8.57 12.00 -2.96
CA VAL A 241 7.18 11.70 -3.36
C VAL A 241 6.78 12.48 -4.61
N ASP A 242 7.24 13.72 -4.78
CA ASP A 242 7.02 14.49 -6.00
C ASP A 242 7.73 13.86 -7.21
N ASP A 243 8.95 13.40 -7.03
CA ASP A 243 9.67 12.69 -8.09
C ASP A 243 9.01 11.33 -8.42
N LEU A 244 8.61 10.57 -7.40
CA LEU A 244 7.87 9.32 -7.62
C LEU A 244 6.61 9.55 -8.45
N TYR A 245 5.86 10.61 -8.18
CA TYR A 245 4.65 10.93 -8.95
C TYR A 245 4.99 11.22 -10.43
N ARG A 246 5.99 12.07 -10.70
CA ARG A 246 6.43 12.38 -12.08
C ARG A 246 6.90 11.15 -12.84
N TYR A 247 7.64 10.25 -12.17
CA TYR A 247 8.11 9.00 -12.77
C TYR A 247 6.97 7.99 -12.97
N SER A 248 5.94 8.04 -12.13
CA SER A 248 4.79 7.13 -12.21
C SER A 248 4.00 7.30 -13.49
N ASP A 249 3.81 8.54 -13.95
CA ASP A 249 3.12 8.84 -15.20
C ASP A 249 3.85 8.18 -16.39
N VAL A 250 5.17 8.33 -16.46
CA VAL A 250 5.98 7.71 -17.52
C VAL A 250 5.98 6.19 -17.42
N TYR A 251 6.08 5.64 -16.18
CA TYR A 251 6.02 4.20 -15.96
C TYR A 251 4.71 3.59 -16.46
N MET A 252 3.59 4.21 -16.16
CA MET A 252 2.28 3.74 -16.61
C MET A 252 2.15 3.88 -18.14
N ALA A 253 2.58 4.98 -18.71
CA ALA A 253 2.59 5.18 -20.15
C ALA A 253 3.45 4.14 -20.88
N LEU A 254 4.57 3.68 -20.33
CA LEU A 254 5.38 2.58 -20.91
C LEU A 254 4.65 1.22 -20.89
N THR A 255 3.61 1.07 -20.09
CA THR A 255 2.78 -0.16 -20.03
C THR A 255 1.59 -0.15 -20.98
N ASP A 256 1.23 1.01 -21.54
CA ASP A 256 0.09 1.16 -22.46
C ASP A 256 0.48 2.01 -23.69
N CYS A 257 0.48 1.41 -24.87
CA CYS A 257 0.77 2.12 -26.11
C CYS A 257 -0.31 3.13 -26.51
N ASN A 258 -1.49 3.11 -25.90
CA ASN A 258 -2.57 4.05 -26.14
C ASN A 258 -2.62 5.20 -25.13
N ASP A 259 -1.66 5.24 -24.20
CA ASP A 259 -1.57 6.31 -23.21
C ASP A 259 -1.50 7.70 -23.88
N GLU A 260 -2.08 8.69 -23.22
CA GLU A 260 -2.14 10.08 -23.70
C GLU A 260 -0.75 10.67 -23.96
N LEU A 261 0.25 10.25 -23.20
CA LEU A 261 1.64 10.71 -23.34
C LEU A 261 2.23 10.42 -24.73
N TRP A 262 1.68 9.43 -25.44
CA TRP A 262 2.14 8.99 -26.76
C TRP A 262 1.22 9.38 -27.91
N GLN A 263 0.12 10.11 -27.67
CA GLN A 263 -0.96 10.32 -28.65
C GLN A 263 -0.47 10.90 -29.98
N ASN A 264 0.53 11.79 -29.94
CA ASN A 264 1.02 12.51 -31.09
C ASN A 264 2.26 11.87 -31.77
N ASP A 265 2.70 10.68 -31.28
CA ASP A 265 3.90 10.03 -31.82
C ASP A 265 3.68 8.55 -32.14
N ALA A 266 3.33 8.26 -33.39
CA ALA A 266 3.07 6.90 -33.85
C ALA A 266 4.29 5.97 -33.70
N GLU A 267 5.51 6.49 -33.82
CA GLU A 267 6.74 5.70 -33.70
C GLU A 267 6.98 5.29 -32.25
N ILE A 268 6.72 6.20 -31.30
CA ILE A 268 6.80 5.86 -29.88
C ILE A 268 5.70 4.88 -29.49
N LYS A 269 4.47 5.05 -29.96
CA LYS A 269 3.40 4.05 -29.78
C LYS A 269 3.83 2.66 -30.24
N GLN A 270 4.46 2.57 -31.39
CA GLN A 270 4.99 1.30 -31.90
C GLN A 270 6.08 0.74 -30.99
N CYS A 271 7.01 1.57 -30.51
CA CYS A 271 8.05 1.13 -29.57
C CYS A 271 7.46 0.60 -28.26
N VAL A 272 6.47 1.28 -27.67
CA VAL A 272 5.76 0.82 -26.47
C VAL A 272 5.01 -0.48 -26.75
N GLY A 273 4.36 -0.59 -27.90
CA GLY A 273 3.72 -1.84 -28.32
C GLY A 273 4.70 -3.01 -28.38
N LEU A 274 5.89 -2.81 -28.96
CA LEU A 274 6.94 -3.84 -29.00
C LEU A 274 7.51 -4.18 -27.62
N LEU A 275 7.68 -3.18 -26.73
CA LEU A 275 8.05 -3.40 -25.33
C LEU A 275 7.08 -4.40 -24.68
N ASN A 276 5.78 -4.18 -24.85
CA ASN A 276 4.73 -4.98 -24.23
C ASN A 276 4.61 -6.38 -24.87
N VAL A 277 4.68 -6.48 -26.19
CA VAL A 277 4.65 -7.77 -26.91
C VAL A 277 5.81 -8.66 -26.50
N PHE A 278 7.03 -8.13 -26.43
CA PHE A 278 8.23 -8.87 -26.03
C PHE A 278 8.44 -8.89 -24.51
N ARG A 279 7.56 -8.29 -23.70
CA ARG A 279 7.64 -8.22 -22.23
C ARG A 279 8.98 -7.69 -21.71
N LEU A 280 9.51 -6.67 -22.38
CA LEU A 280 10.81 -6.09 -22.08
C LEU A 280 10.69 -5.12 -20.90
N LYS A 281 11.11 -5.54 -19.73
CA LYS A 281 11.05 -4.71 -18.51
C LYS A 281 12.41 -4.09 -18.12
N GLN A 282 13.51 -4.67 -18.58
CA GLN A 282 14.87 -4.24 -18.25
C GLN A 282 15.17 -2.78 -18.59
N PRO A 283 14.64 -2.21 -19.72
CA PRO A 283 14.92 -0.83 -20.07
C PRO A 283 14.03 0.22 -19.37
N PHE A 284 13.10 -0.16 -18.47
CA PHE A 284 12.17 0.79 -17.86
C PHE A 284 12.89 1.93 -17.14
N SER A 285 13.94 1.65 -16.34
CA SER A 285 14.69 2.68 -15.61
C SER A 285 15.30 3.71 -16.55
N VAL A 286 15.94 3.26 -17.64
CA VAL A 286 16.58 4.17 -18.62
C VAL A 286 15.56 4.93 -19.45
N LEU A 287 14.43 4.30 -19.80
CA LEU A 287 13.37 4.97 -20.57
C LEU A 287 12.64 6.03 -19.74
N MET A 288 12.37 5.77 -18.47
CA MET A 288 11.80 6.77 -17.57
C MET A 288 12.76 7.95 -17.37
N ALA A 289 14.04 7.68 -17.09
CA ALA A 289 15.04 8.73 -16.97
C ALA A 289 15.14 9.55 -18.25
N ALA A 290 15.13 8.90 -19.43
CA ALA A 290 15.24 9.54 -20.72
C ALA A 290 14.05 10.45 -21.05
N LYS A 291 12.82 9.97 -20.82
CA LYS A 291 11.61 10.77 -21.10
C LYS A 291 11.56 12.05 -20.28
N LEU A 292 12.02 12.00 -19.01
CA LEU A 292 12.00 13.16 -18.12
C LEU A 292 13.18 14.13 -18.28
N ASN A 293 14.27 13.71 -18.92
CA ASN A 293 15.52 14.48 -18.93
C ASN A 293 16.09 14.80 -20.31
N LEU A 294 15.56 14.22 -21.38
CA LEU A 294 16.03 14.45 -22.75
C LEU A 294 14.96 15.17 -23.58
N SER A 295 15.38 15.71 -24.71
CA SER A 295 14.45 16.19 -25.72
C SER A 295 13.65 15.01 -26.35
N ASP A 296 12.46 15.29 -26.87
CA ASP A 296 11.63 14.24 -27.50
C ASP A 296 12.34 13.55 -28.68
N ALA A 297 13.18 14.27 -29.44
CA ALA A 297 13.97 13.70 -30.51
C ALA A 297 15.04 12.72 -30.04
N GLU A 298 15.77 13.06 -28.96
CA GLU A 298 16.78 12.21 -28.37
C GLU A 298 16.13 10.99 -27.68
N PHE A 299 15.04 11.20 -26.95
CA PHE A 299 14.25 10.12 -26.36
C PHE A 299 13.79 9.12 -27.43
N LYS A 300 13.21 9.60 -28.53
CA LYS A 300 12.77 8.76 -29.64
C LYS A 300 13.91 7.94 -30.22
N LYS A 301 15.06 8.59 -30.51
CA LYS A 301 16.25 7.92 -31.05
C LYS A 301 16.74 6.82 -30.09
N LEU A 302 16.82 7.13 -28.79
CA LEU A 302 17.23 6.19 -27.75
C LEU A 302 16.25 5.03 -27.65
N PHE A 303 14.96 5.28 -27.60
CA PHE A 303 13.94 4.25 -27.46
C PHE A 303 13.99 3.25 -28.62
N LYS A 304 14.04 3.74 -29.86
CA LYS A 304 14.20 2.89 -31.04
C LYS A 304 15.49 2.03 -30.97
N THR A 305 16.58 2.61 -30.50
CA THR A 305 17.84 1.89 -30.36
C THR A 305 17.72 0.78 -29.30
N ILE A 306 17.11 1.07 -28.14
CA ILE A 306 16.87 0.09 -27.07
C ILE A 306 16.01 -1.07 -27.58
N ILE A 307 14.91 -0.81 -28.29
CA ILE A 307 14.07 -1.87 -28.86
C ILE A 307 14.86 -2.78 -29.78
N LYS A 308 15.68 -2.22 -30.66
CA LYS A 308 16.53 -3.01 -31.57
C LYS A 308 17.53 -3.88 -30.80
N ILE A 309 18.18 -3.31 -29.79
CA ILE A 309 19.13 -4.06 -28.94
C ILE A 309 18.42 -5.18 -28.21
N CYS A 310 17.32 -4.90 -27.52
CA CYS A 310 16.56 -5.91 -26.78
C CYS A 310 16.03 -7.00 -27.70
N PHE A 311 15.49 -6.67 -28.87
CA PHE A 311 15.01 -7.66 -29.81
C PHE A 311 16.14 -8.59 -30.28
N ARG A 312 17.28 -8.05 -30.71
CA ARG A 312 18.42 -8.84 -31.14
C ARG A 312 18.95 -9.71 -30.01
N TYR A 313 19.16 -9.12 -28.83
CA TYR A 313 19.76 -9.79 -27.66
C TYR A 313 18.86 -10.90 -27.11
N ASN A 314 17.57 -10.57 -26.87
CA ASN A 314 16.67 -11.49 -26.17
C ASN A 314 15.98 -12.46 -27.13
N VAL A 315 15.52 -11.98 -28.32
CA VAL A 315 14.67 -12.78 -29.21
C VAL A 315 15.48 -13.52 -30.26
N ILE A 316 16.46 -12.85 -30.89
CA ILE A 316 17.26 -13.49 -31.95
C ILE A 316 18.37 -14.37 -31.34
N CYS A 317 19.09 -13.85 -30.34
CA CYS A 317 20.25 -14.54 -29.77
C CYS A 317 19.95 -15.35 -28.51
N ASP A 318 18.69 -15.34 -28.04
CA ASP A 318 18.21 -16.08 -26.86
C ASP A 318 19.12 -15.89 -25.60
N ARG A 319 19.65 -14.67 -25.42
CA ARG A 319 20.51 -14.33 -24.30
C ARG A 319 19.67 -13.91 -23.08
N ASN A 320 20.27 -14.02 -21.89
CA ASN A 320 19.61 -13.67 -20.65
C ASN A 320 19.28 -12.16 -20.58
N PRO A 321 17.99 -11.76 -20.55
CA PRO A 321 17.61 -10.36 -20.48
C PRO A 321 18.16 -9.60 -19.27
N ASN A 322 18.45 -10.28 -18.17
CA ASN A 322 18.95 -9.65 -16.94
C ASN A 322 20.35 -9.04 -17.13
N ASP A 323 21.14 -9.53 -18.08
CA ASP A 323 22.46 -8.98 -18.38
C ASP A 323 22.40 -7.54 -18.90
N GLN A 324 21.22 -7.12 -19.40
CA GLN A 324 20.99 -5.77 -19.90
C GLN A 324 20.73 -4.76 -18.77
N GLU A 325 20.33 -5.20 -17.56
CA GLU A 325 20.00 -4.28 -16.45
C GLU A 325 21.19 -3.38 -16.08
N GLY A 326 22.41 -3.92 -16.04
CA GLY A 326 23.61 -3.16 -15.70
C GLY A 326 23.91 -2.01 -16.66
N PRO A 327 24.09 -2.27 -17.97
CA PRO A 327 24.30 -1.23 -18.97
C PRO A 327 23.18 -0.19 -19.03
N PHE A 328 21.91 -0.60 -18.93
CA PHE A 328 20.78 0.33 -18.87
C PHE A 328 20.81 1.21 -17.62
N ASN A 329 21.17 0.65 -16.46
CA ASN A 329 21.30 1.43 -15.23
C ASN A 329 22.40 2.50 -15.33
N VAL A 330 23.58 2.13 -15.84
CA VAL A 330 24.68 3.10 -16.01
C VAL A 330 24.25 4.23 -16.95
N LEU A 331 23.57 3.92 -18.05
CA LEU A 331 23.06 4.93 -18.99
C LEU A 331 21.96 5.79 -18.34
N ALA A 332 21.06 5.19 -17.54
CA ALA A 332 20.01 5.92 -16.84
C ALA A 332 20.59 6.97 -15.87
N MET A 333 21.59 6.56 -15.08
CA MET A 333 22.30 7.46 -14.16
C MET A 333 22.98 8.61 -14.88
N LEU A 334 23.64 8.34 -16.03
CA LEU A 334 24.24 9.38 -16.85
C LEU A 334 23.19 10.38 -17.36
N ILE A 335 22.07 9.89 -17.88
CA ILE A 335 20.98 10.72 -18.38
C ILE A 335 20.39 11.57 -17.26
N THR A 336 20.13 11.00 -16.09
CA THR A 336 19.60 11.73 -14.94
C THR A 336 20.54 12.84 -14.50
N LYS A 337 21.85 12.58 -14.47
CA LYS A 337 22.85 13.53 -14.00
C LYS A 337 23.25 14.58 -15.04
N GLU A 338 23.52 14.14 -16.28
CA GLU A 338 24.17 14.96 -17.32
C GLU A 338 23.22 15.37 -18.44
N LYS A 339 21.99 14.90 -18.44
CA LYS A 339 20.95 15.21 -19.48
C LYS A 339 21.41 14.91 -20.91
N ARG A 340 22.24 13.89 -21.09
CA ARG A 340 22.75 13.48 -22.42
C ARG A 340 22.82 11.95 -22.54
N VAL A 341 22.84 11.47 -23.78
CA VAL A 341 22.97 10.04 -24.12
C VAL A 341 24.40 9.72 -24.52
N ASN A 342 24.94 8.60 -23.99
CA ASN A 342 26.17 7.99 -24.49
C ASN A 342 25.89 6.54 -24.90
N PHE A 343 25.72 6.30 -26.20
CA PHE A 343 25.42 4.98 -26.75
C PHE A 343 26.55 3.96 -26.56
N GLN A 344 27.79 4.39 -26.34
CA GLN A 344 28.91 3.48 -26.07
C GLN A 344 28.72 2.65 -24.80
N LEU A 345 27.95 3.16 -23.82
CA LEU A 345 27.61 2.42 -22.61
C LEU A 345 26.75 1.19 -22.88
N LEU A 346 26.10 1.09 -24.03
CA LEU A 346 25.32 -0.05 -24.45
C LEU A 346 26.14 -1.11 -25.21
N SER A 347 27.44 -0.86 -25.49
CA SER A 347 28.30 -1.79 -26.25
C SER A 347 28.32 -3.23 -25.68
N PRO A 348 28.26 -3.47 -24.34
CA PRO A 348 28.24 -4.83 -23.80
C PRO A 348 27.03 -5.67 -24.20
N ILE A 349 25.95 -5.02 -24.59
CA ILE A 349 24.65 -5.66 -24.93
C ILE A 349 24.30 -5.51 -26.43
N ILE A 350 25.18 -4.92 -27.21
CA ILE A 350 25.03 -4.90 -28.67
C ILE A 350 25.53 -6.24 -29.22
N VAL A 351 24.74 -6.83 -30.08
CA VAL A 351 25.09 -8.05 -30.82
C VAL A 351 25.33 -7.65 -32.28
N ASP A 352 26.55 -7.88 -32.73
CA ASP A 352 26.93 -7.66 -34.13
C ASP A 352 26.36 -8.75 -35.03
N ASP A 353 26.15 -8.40 -36.32
CA ASP A 353 25.67 -9.32 -37.36
C ASP A 353 26.81 -10.24 -37.84
N LYS A 354 27.48 -11.00 -36.93
CA LYS A 354 28.49 -11.98 -37.31
C LYS A 354 27.89 -13.37 -37.39
#